data_8871d98c7b8016a6668b58cc868ce4c9
#
_entry.id   8871d98c7b8016a6668b58cc868ce4c9
#
_cell.length_a   1.000
_cell.length_b   1.000
_cell.length_c   1.000
_cell.angle_alpha   90.00
_cell.angle_beta   90.00
_cell.angle_gamma   90.00
#
_symmetry.space_group_name_H-M   'P 1'
#
loop_
_entity.id
_entity.type
_entity.pdbx_description
1 polymer ?
#
loop_
_entity_poly.entity_id
_entity_poly.type
_entity_poly.pdbx_seq_one_letter_code
_entity_poly.pdbx_strand_id
1 'polypeptide(L)'
;PVFIIDDTLCIPTIFISYTGEALDYKAPLLRSLHAVDVATTAVCKYFYPEVKKVSTNLGWEQEYFLVDVDLYLARPDLMLTGRTLMGHDSAKNQQMDDHYFGTIPERVQAFMKDLEIQALELGIPCKTRHNEVAPNQFELAPIFEECNLAIDHNMLLMSLMKKVARKHGFRALLHEKPFDGINGSGKHNNWSLCTDTGVLLHAPGKTPEDNLRFVVFIVETLMAVYRHEALLKASIMSATNAHRLGGHEAPPAIISA
;
A
#
# COMPACT_ATOMS: atom_id res chain seq x y z
N PRO A 1 8.77 -13.81 -9.29
CA PRO A 1 8.52 -15.06 -10.04
C PRO A 1 7.70 -14.80 -11.28
N VAL A 2 7.73 -15.73 -12.22
CA VAL A 2 6.86 -15.77 -13.39
C VAL A 2 5.45 -16.19 -12.93
N PHE A 3 4.40 -15.65 -13.54
CA PHE A 3 3.01 -15.94 -13.19
C PHE A 3 2.11 -15.97 -14.44
N ILE A 4 0.89 -16.45 -14.27
CA ILE A 4 -0.10 -16.55 -15.35
C ILE A 4 -1.33 -15.73 -14.98
N ILE A 5 -1.78 -14.87 -15.89
CA ILE A 5 -3.07 -14.19 -15.79
C ILE A 5 -3.90 -14.59 -17.00
N ASP A 6 -5.08 -15.17 -16.76
CA ASP A 6 -5.89 -15.81 -17.80
C ASP A 6 -5.02 -16.84 -18.57
N ASP A 7 -4.86 -16.70 -19.88
CA ASP A 7 -4.02 -17.58 -20.73
C ASP A 7 -2.66 -16.94 -21.05
N THR A 8 -2.26 -15.89 -20.34
CA THR A 8 -1.04 -15.12 -20.64
C THR A 8 0.04 -15.39 -19.61
N LEU A 9 1.20 -15.86 -20.09
CA LEU A 9 2.42 -15.96 -19.28
C LEU A 9 3.03 -14.57 -19.09
N CYS A 10 3.14 -14.14 -17.84
CA CYS A 10 3.69 -12.85 -17.44
C CYS A 10 5.10 -13.03 -16.85
N ILE A 11 6.09 -12.35 -17.41
CA ILE A 11 7.46 -12.37 -16.94
C ILE A 11 7.81 -10.98 -16.41
N PRO A 12 8.04 -10.82 -15.09
CA PRO A 12 8.45 -9.55 -14.53
C PRO A 12 9.77 -9.08 -15.14
N THR A 13 9.79 -7.83 -15.58
CA THR A 13 10.95 -7.21 -16.24
C THR A 13 11.22 -5.84 -15.65
N ILE A 14 12.47 -5.39 -15.82
CA ILE A 14 12.89 -4.02 -15.52
C ILE A 14 13.45 -3.39 -16.80
N PHE A 15 13.31 -2.08 -16.91
CA PHE A 15 13.82 -1.31 -18.04
C PHE A 15 14.89 -0.33 -17.55
N ILE A 16 16.08 -0.47 -18.12
CA ILE A 16 17.21 0.42 -17.92
C ILE A 16 17.77 0.85 -19.27
N SER A 17 18.30 2.06 -19.36
CA SER A 17 19.00 2.52 -20.56
C SER A 17 20.32 1.77 -20.75
N TYR A 18 20.91 1.88 -21.96
CA TYR A 18 22.24 1.34 -22.23
C TYR A 18 23.31 1.92 -21.31
N THR A 19 23.15 3.17 -20.86
CA THR A 19 24.06 3.88 -19.95
C THR A 19 23.71 3.67 -18.47
N GLY A 20 22.66 2.90 -18.15
CA GLY A 20 22.32 2.47 -16.78
C GLY A 20 21.28 3.33 -16.08
N GLU A 21 20.69 4.35 -16.75
CA GLU A 21 19.61 5.13 -16.16
C GLU A 21 18.34 4.27 -16.02
N ALA A 22 17.61 4.50 -14.94
CA ALA A 22 16.31 3.87 -14.72
C ALA A 22 15.27 4.42 -15.71
N LEU A 23 14.57 3.53 -16.41
CA LEU A 23 13.46 3.89 -17.30
C LEU A 23 12.09 3.52 -16.72
N ASP A 24 12.08 2.91 -15.54
CA ASP A 24 10.88 2.56 -14.78
C ASP A 24 11.09 2.79 -13.28
N TYR A 25 10.03 2.58 -12.50
CA TYR A 25 10.10 2.70 -11.03
C TYR A 25 10.74 1.50 -10.34
N LYS A 26 10.86 0.36 -11.01
CA LYS A 26 11.42 -0.87 -10.46
C LYS A 26 12.92 -0.77 -10.20
N ALA A 27 13.66 -0.18 -11.12
CA ALA A 27 15.10 -0.02 -10.98
C ALA A 27 15.51 0.84 -9.77
N PRO A 28 14.89 2.03 -9.50
CA PRO A 28 15.13 2.78 -8.27
C PRO A 28 14.77 1.99 -7.00
N LEU A 29 13.65 1.25 -7.00
CA LEU A 29 13.27 0.41 -5.88
C LEU A 29 14.35 -0.63 -5.56
N LEU A 30 14.79 -1.41 -6.54
CA LEU A 30 15.81 -2.45 -6.34
C LEU A 30 17.14 -1.85 -5.86
N ARG A 31 17.54 -0.69 -6.39
CA ARG A 31 18.75 0.02 -5.93
C ARG A 31 18.61 0.48 -4.48
N SER A 32 17.46 1.01 -4.08
CA SER A 32 17.21 1.44 -2.69
C SER A 32 17.22 0.25 -1.73
N LEU A 33 16.62 -0.87 -2.09
CA LEU A 33 16.62 -2.09 -1.29
C LEU A 33 18.05 -2.63 -1.10
N HIS A 34 18.86 -2.63 -2.16
CA HIS A 34 20.27 -3.01 -2.06
C HIS A 34 21.07 -2.05 -1.15
N ALA A 35 20.86 -0.75 -1.29
CA ALA A 35 21.54 0.25 -0.46
C ALA A 35 21.17 0.10 1.03
N VAL A 36 19.90 -0.13 1.33
CA VAL A 36 19.44 -0.39 2.71
C VAL A 36 20.04 -1.69 3.24
N ASP A 37 20.03 -2.78 2.46
CA ASP A 37 20.66 -4.05 2.87
C ASP A 37 22.13 -3.86 3.24
N VAL A 38 22.94 -3.25 2.37
CA VAL A 38 24.37 -3.02 2.61
C VAL A 38 24.61 -2.19 3.87
N ALA A 39 23.92 -1.05 3.99
CA ALA A 39 24.10 -0.14 5.13
C ALA A 39 23.64 -0.78 6.45
N THR A 40 22.48 -1.39 6.45
CA THR A 40 21.86 -2.00 7.64
C THR A 40 22.63 -3.23 8.10
N THR A 41 23.09 -4.08 7.17
CA THR A 41 23.93 -5.23 7.50
C THR A 41 25.23 -4.80 8.15
N ALA A 42 25.86 -3.71 7.70
CA ALA A 42 27.07 -3.19 8.32
C ALA A 42 26.85 -2.78 9.80
N VAL A 43 25.72 -2.12 10.08
CA VAL A 43 25.34 -1.75 11.46
C VAL A 43 24.96 -2.98 12.28
N CYS A 44 24.19 -3.92 11.71
CA CYS A 44 23.79 -5.13 12.42
C CYS A 44 24.96 -5.98 12.93
N LYS A 45 26.07 -6.01 12.21
CA LYS A 45 27.25 -6.77 12.62
C LYS A 45 27.88 -6.32 13.96
N TYR A 46 27.59 -5.14 14.43
CA TYR A 46 27.99 -4.70 15.77
C TYR A 46 27.19 -5.40 16.89
N PHE A 47 25.98 -5.86 16.58
CA PHE A 47 25.08 -6.56 17.51
C PHE A 47 25.06 -8.06 17.25
N TYR A 48 25.10 -8.46 15.98
CA TYR A 48 24.93 -9.82 15.49
C TYR A 48 25.96 -10.11 14.38
N PRO A 49 27.18 -10.55 14.74
CA PRO A 49 28.26 -10.74 13.75
C PRO A 49 27.96 -11.72 12.60
N GLU A 50 27.02 -12.65 12.83
CA GLU A 50 26.61 -13.69 11.88
C GLU A 50 25.69 -13.17 10.76
N VAL A 51 25.08 -12.00 10.92
CA VAL A 51 24.14 -11.43 9.93
C VAL A 51 24.85 -11.16 8.60
N LYS A 52 24.30 -11.67 7.51
CA LYS A 52 24.82 -11.51 6.15
C LYS A 52 23.93 -10.64 5.29
N LYS A 53 22.64 -10.53 5.61
CA LYS A 53 21.66 -9.80 4.83
C LYS A 53 20.57 -9.21 5.71
N VAL A 54 20.09 -8.03 5.34
CA VAL A 54 18.89 -7.42 5.91
C VAL A 54 17.86 -7.16 4.81
N SER A 55 16.67 -7.67 4.99
CA SER A 55 15.56 -7.47 4.06
C SER A 55 14.57 -6.44 4.60
N THR A 56 14.04 -5.62 3.70
CA THR A 56 12.90 -4.76 4.00
C THR A 56 11.63 -5.55 3.77
N ASN A 57 10.77 -5.62 4.79
CA ASN A 57 9.44 -6.22 4.71
C ASN A 57 8.38 -5.12 4.58
N LEU A 58 7.32 -5.41 3.85
CA LEU A 58 6.21 -4.50 3.60
C LEU A 58 4.88 -5.24 3.71
N GLY A 59 3.99 -4.75 4.56
CA GLY A 59 2.57 -5.07 4.58
C GLY A 59 1.79 -3.84 4.15
N TRP A 60 1.31 -3.84 2.94
CA TRP A 60 0.47 -2.75 2.43
C TRP A 60 -0.99 -2.97 2.79
N GLU A 61 -1.74 -1.89 2.89
CA GLU A 61 -3.19 -1.87 3.08
C GLU A 61 -3.81 -1.13 1.90
N GLN A 62 -4.55 -1.85 1.05
CA GLN A 62 -5.19 -1.22 -0.12
C GLN A 62 -6.62 -0.88 0.20
N GLU A 63 -6.87 0.40 0.43
CA GLU A 63 -8.22 0.94 0.53
C GLU A 63 -8.80 1.20 -0.87
N TYR A 64 -10.12 1.11 -0.98
CA TYR A 64 -10.84 1.34 -2.22
C TYR A 64 -12.32 1.63 -1.97
N PHE A 65 -12.96 2.32 -2.92
CA PHE A 65 -14.42 2.47 -2.93
C PHE A 65 -15.05 1.56 -3.98
N LEU A 66 -16.25 1.06 -3.68
CA LEU A 66 -17.09 0.38 -4.66
C LEU A 66 -18.29 1.24 -5.01
N VAL A 67 -18.52 1.44 -6.30
CA VAL A 67 -19.70 2.13 -6.82
C VAL A 67 -20.44 1.19 -7.76
N ASP A 68 -21.76 1.19 -7.68
CA ASP A 68 -22.60 0.47 -8.65
C ASP A 68 -22.25 0.95 -10.07
N VAL A 69 -22.14 0.01 -11.02
CA VAL A 69 -21.69 0.32 -12.37
C VAL A 69 -22.64 1.28 -13.09
N ASP A 70 -23.94 1.15 -12.89
CA ASP A 70 -24.93 2.01 -13.55
C ASP A 70 -24.86 3.44 -12.99
N LEU A 71 -24.67 3.57 -11.67
CA LEU A 71 -24.45 4.87 -11.03
C LEU A 71 -23.12 5.51 -11.47
N TYR A 72 -22.08 4.71 -11.62
CA TYR A 72 -20.79 5.18 -12.14
C TYR A 72 -20.93 5.70 -13.58
N LEU A 73 -21.62 4.98 -14.45
CA LEU A 73 -21.82 5.37 -15.85
C LEU A 73 -22.73 6.60 -16.01
N ALA A 74 -23.58 6.88 -15.03
CA ALA A 74 -24.40 8.10 -14.98
C ALA A 74 -23.61 9.35 -14.56
N ARG A 75 -22.33 9.21 -14.16
CA ARG A 75 -21.48 10.29 -13.64
C ARG A 75 -20.25 10.51 -14.51
N PRO A 76 -20.31 11.45 -15.49
CA PRO A 76 -19.17 11.75 -16.34
C PRO A 76 -17.90 12.19 -15.60
N ASP A 77 -18.06 12.89 -14.46
CA ASP A 77 -16.94 13.31 -13.63
C ASP A 77 -16.19 12.10 -13.03
N LEU A 78 -16.90 11.11 -12.47
CA LEU A 78 -16.28 9.86 -12.00
C LEU A 78 -15.60 9.10 -13.12
N MET A 79 -16.23 9.03 -14.30
CA MET A 79 -15.69 8.32 -15.46
C MET A 79 -14.40 8.93 -15.98
N LEU A 80 -14.34 10.26 -16.06
CA LEU A 80 -13.24 10.99 -16.67
C LEU A 80 -12.08 11.26 -15.71
N THR A 81 -12.37 11.48 -14.41
CA THR A 81 -11.37 11.93 -13.44
C THR A 81 -11.15 10.95 -12.28
N GLY A 82 -12.00 9.95 -12.12
CA GLY A 82 -11.97 9.01 -10.99
C GLY A 82 -12.52 9.60 -9.68
N ARG A 83 -13.02 10.84 -9.70
CA ARG A 83 -13.61 11.53 -8.55
C ARG A 83 -14.82 12.36 -8.92
N THR A 84 -15.66 12.70 -7.95
CA THR A 84 -16.76 13.66 -8.16
C THR A 84 -16.21 15.08 -8.22
N LEU A 85 -16.71 15.88 -9.15
CA LEU A 85 -16.40 17.32 -9.31
C LEU A 85 -17.58 18.21 -8.91
N MET A 86 -18.76 17.64 -8.87
CA MET A 86 -20.01 18.34 -8.59
C MET A 86 -21.00 17.39 -7.90
N GLY A 87 -22.07 17.91 -7.37
CA GLY A 87 -23.14 17.15 -6.77
C GLY A 87 -23.33 17.52 -5.31
N HIS A 88 -24.19 16.79 -4.64
CA HIS A 88 -24.51 16.94 -3.22
C HIS A 88 -23.64 16.02 -2.38
N ASP A 89 -23.42 16.38 -1.11
CA ASP A 89 -22.76 15.51 -0.15
C ASP A 89 -23.55 14.22 0.05
N SER A 90 -22.83 13.17 0.47
CA SER A 90 -23.45 11.89 0.79
C SER A 90 -24.51 12.07 1.88
N ALA A 91 -25.66 11.42 1.72
CA ALA A 91 -26.71 11.37 2.75
C ALA A 91 -26.23 10.66 4.04
N LYS A 92 -25.30 9.73 3.91
CA LYS A 92 -24.59 9.12 5.03
C LYS A 92 -23.21 9.74 5.14
N ASN A 93 -22.86 10.16 6.36
CA ASN A 93 -21.52 10.62 6.71
C ASN A 93 -20.77 9.55 7.51
N GLN A 94 -19.70 9.95 8.17
CA GLN A 94 -18.82 9.08 8.96
C GLN A 94 -19.09 9.20 10.47
N GLN A 95 -20.30 9.58 10.88
CA GLN A 95 -20.62 9.73 12.29
C GLN A 95 -20.43 8.39 13.02
N MET A 96 -19.70 8.46 14.14
CA MET A 96 -19.43 7.34 15.02
C MET A 96 -18.76 6.14 14.33
N ASP A 97 -18.18 6.33 13.15
CA ASP A 97 -17.57 5.29 12.33
C ASP A 97 -18.49 4.07 12.08
N ASP A 98 -19.79 4.35 11.94
CA ASP A 98 -20.84 3.32 11.86
C ASP A 98 -20.66 2.39 10.66
N HIS A 99 -20.10 2.87 9.56
CA HIS A 99 -19.76 2.02 8.41
C HIS A 99 -18.61 1.05 8.73
N TYR A 100 -17.56 1.53 9.40
CA TYR A 100 -16.40 0.70 9.78
C TYR A 100 -16.80 -0.52 10.61
N PHE A 101 -17.69 -0.33 11.58
CA PHE A 101 -18.20 -1.39 12.47
C PHE A 101 -19.46 -2.08 11.93
N GLY A 102 -19.91 -1.70 10.74
CA GLY A 102 -21.14 -2.22 10.14
C GLY A 102 -20.98 -3.59 9.47
N THR A 103 -22.10 -4.16 9.08
CA THR A 103 -22.13 -5.39 8.30
C THR A 103 -21.72 -5.13 6.85
N ILE A 104 -20.89 -5.97 6.28
CA ILE A 104 -20.53 -5.93 4.85
C ILE A 104 -21.77 -6.36 4.04
N PRO A 105 -22.24 -5.55 3.06
CA PRO A 105 -23.35 -5.93 2.21
C PRO A 105 -23.08 -7.24 1.44
N GLU A 106 -24.10 -8.06 1.25
CA GLU A 106 -23.96 -9.39 0.65
C GLU A 106 -23.26 -9.36 -0.72
N ARG A 107 -23.63 -8.43 -1.61
CA ARG A 107 -23.01 -8.26 -2.92
C ARG A 107 -21.53 -7.86 -2.83
N VAL A 108 -21.18 -7.03 -1.86
CA VAL A 108 -19.79 -6.66 -1.59
C VAL A 108 -19.01 -7.85 -1.04
N GLN A 109 -19.61 -8.63 -0.15
CA GLN A 109 -19.02 -9.84 0.40
C GLN A 109 -18.72 -10.87 -0.71
N ALA A 110 -19.63 -11.02 -1.69
CA ALA A 110 -19.41 -11.89 -2.84
C ALA A 110 -18.23 -11.42 -3.70
N PHE A 111 -18.14 -10.11 -3.96
CA PHE A 111 -17.00 -9.50 -4.63
C PHE A 111 -15.68 -9.74 -3.87
N MET A 112 -15.66 -9.47 -2.57
CA MET A 112 -14.47 -9.64 -1.73
C MET A 112 -13.98 -11.09 -1.72
N LYS A 113 -14.90 -12.06 -1.66
CA LYS A 113 -14.56 -13.48 -1.68
C LYS A 113 -13.96 -13.91 -3.02
N ASP A 114 -14.55 -13.48 -4.14
CA ASP A 114 -14.02 -13.77 -5.48
C ASP A 114 -12.65 -13.13 -5.69
N LEU A 115 -12.47 -11.88 -5.25
CA LEU A 115 -11.19 -11.19 -5.30
C LEU A 115 -10.10 -11.92 -4.48
N GLU A 116 -10.42 -12.33 -3.27
CA GLU A 116 -9.51 -13.07 -2.39
C GLU A 116 -9.05 -14.39 -3.01
N ILE A 117 -9.97 -15.17 -3.58
CA ILE A 117 -9.66 -16.45 -4.23
C ILE A 117 -8.69 -16.23 -5.40
N GLN A 118 -9.01 -15.30 -6.31
CA GLN A 118 -8.16 -15.02 -7.47
C GLN A 118 -6.81 -14.41 -7.07
N ALA A 119 -6.75 -13.62 -6.00
CA ALA A 119 -5.52 -13.09 -5.47
C ALA A 119 -4.61 -14.20 -4.90
N LEU A 120 -5.18 -15.14 -4.14
CA LEU A 120 -4.48 -16.32 -3.62
C LEU A 120 -3.95 -17.21 -4.73
N GLU A 121 -4.69 -17.38 -5.83
CA GLU A 121 -4.23 -18.11 -7.03
C GLU A 121 -3.01 -17.47 -7.68
N LEU A 122 -2.86 -16.15 -7.57
CA LEU A 122 -1.67 -15.40 -8.01
C LEU A 122 -0.53 -15.37 -6.96
N GLY A 123 -0.72 -16.02 -5.82
CA GLY A 123 0.26 -16.05 -4.74
C GLY A 123 0.23 -14.82 -3.82
N ILE A 124 -0.76 -13.94 -3.95
CA ILE A 124 -0.92 -12.77 -3.06
C ILE A 124 -1.48 -13.24 -1.73
N PRO A 125 -0.76 -13.11 -0.61
CA PRO A 125 -1.15 -13.70 0.67
C PRO A 125 -2.20 -12.86 1.40
N CYS A 126 -3.41 -12.75 0.85
CA CYS A 126 -4.51 -12.01 1.45
C CYS A 126 -4.77 -12.46 2.89
N LYS A 127 -4.98 -11.50 3.81
CA LYS A 127 -5.20 -11.77 5.23
C LYS A 127 -6.52 -11.21 5.72
N THR A 128 -6.78 -9.94 5.49
CA THR A 128 -7.99 -9.26 5.97
C THR A 128 -8.69 -8.53 4.84
N ARG A 129 -10.00 -8.48 4.91
CA ARG A 129 -10.89 -7.67 4.09
C ARG A 129 -12.04 -7.19 4.96
N HIS A 130 -12.29 -5.90 4.99
CA HIS A 130 -13.26 -5.29 5.90
C HIS A 130 -13.79 -3.96 5.37
N ASN A 131 -14.77 -3.40 6.08
CA ASN A 131 -15.24 -2.05 5.86
C ASN A 131 -14.19 -1.03 6.30
N GLU A 132 -14.09 0.07 5.57
CA GLU A 132 -13.38 1.27 5.96
C GLU A 132 -14.32 2.36 6.47
N VAL A 133 -13.76 3.51 6.86
CA VAL A 133 -14.50 4.57 7.58
C VAL A 133 -15.57 5.23 6.72
N ALA A 134 -15.27 5.52 5.44
CA ALA A 134 -16.23 6.16 4.56
C ALA A 134 -17.32 5.21 4.05
N PRO A 135 -18.53 5.70 3.77
CA PRO A 135 -19.57 4.90 3.14
C PRO A 135 -19.10 4.26 1.83
N ASN A 136 -19.32 2.96 1.67
CA ASN A 136 -18.86 2.15 0.53
C ASN A 136 -17.34 2.14 0.31
N GLN A 137 -16.58 2.38 1.36
CA GLN A 137 -15.13 2.20 1.39
C GLN A 137 -14.79 0.88 2.07
N PHE A 138 -13.80 0.20 1.54
CA PHE A 138 -13.35 -1.11 1.99
C PHE A 138 -11.83 -1.20 1.90
N GLU A 139 -11.27 -2.18 2.58
CA GLU A 139 -9.84 -2.46 2.55
C GLU A 139 -9.55 -3.94 2.33
N LEU A 140 -8.41 -4.20 1.72
CA LEU A 140 -7.77 -5.51 1.68
C LEU A 140 -6.31 -5.35 2.08
N ALA A 141 -5.87 -6.17 3.04
CA ALA A 141 -4.50 -6.22 3.51
C ALA A 141 -3.95 -7.66 3.44
N PRO A 142 -2.72 -7.87 2.95
CA PRO A 142 -2.04 -9.15 2.95
C PRO A 142 -1.25 -9.39 4.24
N ILE A 143 -0.70 -10.60 4.38
CA ILE A 143 0.45 -10.84 5.23
C ILE A 143 1.65 -10.10 4.58
N PHE A 144 2.51 -9.51 5.40
CA PHE A 144 3.71 -8.82 4.90
C PHE A 144 4.66 -9.77 4.16
N GLU A 145 5.35 -9.24 3.17
CA GLU A 145 6.33 -9.95 2.36
C GLU A 145 7.59 -9.10 2.19
N GLU A 146 8.60 -9.64 1.51
CA GLU A 146 9.73 -8.84 1.05
C GLU A 146 9.21 -7.69 0.17
N CYS A 147 9.75 -6.50 0.38
CA CYS A 147 9.18 -5.24 -0.13
C CYS A 147 8.98 -5.23 -1.65
N ASN A 148 9.94 -5.75 -2.42
CA ASN A 148 9.82 -5.79 -3.87
C ASN A 148 8.67 -6.70 -4.33
N LEU A 149 8.51 -7.88 -3.73
CA LEU A 149 7.42 -8.80 -4.02
C LEU A 149 6.07 -8.21 -3.58
N ALA A 150 6.02 -7.61 -2.39
CA ALA A 150 4.82 -6.97 -1.87
C ALA A 150 4.30 -5.86 -2.80
N ILE A 151 5.20 -5.04 -3.37
CA ILE A 151 4.84 -4.00 -4.33
C ILE A 151 4.27 -4.61 -5.62
N ASP A 152 4.89 -5.66 -6.15
CA ASP A 152 4.38 -6.34 -7.34
C ASP A 152 2.99 -6.93 -7.08
N HIS A 153 2.77 -7.56 -5.92
CA HIS A 153 1.48 -8.09 -5.52
C HIS A 153 0.41 -7.01 -5.39
N ASN A 154 0.73 -5.83 -4.85
CA ASN A 154 -0.23 -4.73 -4.81
C ASN A 154 -0.63 -4.24 -6.21
N MET A 155 0.33 -4.12 -7.14
CA MET A 155 0.05 -3.72 -8.51
C MET A 155 -0.85 -4.72 -9.23
N LEU A 156 -0.59 -6.02 -9.04
CA LEU A 156 -1.43 -7.10 -9.56
C LEU A 156 -2.84 -7.06 -8.95
N LEU A 157 -2.92 -6.89 -7.63
CA LEU A 157 -4.21 -6.79 -6.93
C LEU A 157 -5.06 -5.63 -7.44
N MET A 158 -4.49 -4.46 -7.65
CA MET A 158 -5.22 -3.30 -8.18
C MET A 158 -5.82 -3.57 -9.56
N SER A 159 -5.10 -4.29 -10.40
CA SER A 159 -5.60 -4.72 -11.71
C SER A 159 -6.72 -5.75 -11.60
N LEU A 160 -6.49 -6.76 -10.77
CA LEU A 160 -7.45 -7.83 -10.49
C LEU A 160 -8.75 -7.28 -9.88
N MET A 161 -8.63 -6.37 -8.91
CA MET A 161 -9.76 -5.71 -8.25
C MET A 161 -10.70 -5.04 -9.26
N LYS A 162 -10.15 -4.31 -10.24
CA LYS A 162 -10.94 -3.67 -11.29
C LYS A 162 -11.65 -4.70 -12.19
N LYS A 163 -11.01 -5.84 -12.44
CA LYS A 163 -11.58 -6.93 -13.25
C LYS A 163 -12.71 -7.63 -12.50
N VAL A 164 -12.48 -8.00 -11.25
CA VAL A 164 -13.46 -8.71 -10.41
C VAL A 164 -14.65 -7.80 -10.08
N ALA A 165 -14.42 -6.52 -9.77
CA ALA A 165 -15.51 -5.57 -9.51
C ALA A 165 -16.54 -5.53 -10.64
N ARG A 166 -16.07 -5.52 -11.90
CA ARG A 166 -16.96 -5.52 -13.07
C ARG A 166 -17.84 -6.77 -13.14
N LYS A 167 -17.34 -7.95 -12.78
CA LYS A 167 -18.11 -9.19 -12.73
C LYS A 167 -19.27 -9.13 -11.74
N HIS A 168 -19.09 -8.36 -10.65
CA HIS A 168 -20.07 -8.17 -9.59
C HIS A 168 -20.95 -6.92 -9.77
N GLY A 169 -20.90 -6.28 -10.96
CA GLY A 169 -21.69 -5.07 -11.26
C GLY A 169 -21.20 -3.84 -10.48
N PHE A 170 -19.91 -3.81 -10.10
CA PHE A 170 -19.28 -2.68 -9.45
C PHE A 170 -18.17 -2.03 -10.31
N ARG A 171 -17.87 -0.79 -9.96
CA ARG A 171 -16.62 -0.12 -10.30
C ARG A 171 -15.80 0.11 -9.03
N ALA A 172 -14.59 -0.43 -8.99
CA ALA A 172 -13.65 -0.11 -7.94
C ALA A 172 -12.95 1.21 -8.25
N LEU A 173 -13.01 2.17 -7.33
CA LEU A 173 -12.33 3.44 -7.40
C LEU A 173 -11.06 3.36 -6.56
N LEU A 174 -9.93 3.63 -7.20
CA LEU A 174 -8.60 3.64 -6.58
C LEU A 174 -7.99 5.06 -6.55
N HIS A 175 -8.80 6.07 -6.88
CA HIS A 175 -8.44 7.46 -6.66
C HIS A 175 -8.36 7.73 -5.16
N GLU A 176 -7.36 8.47 -4.71
CA GLU A 176 -7.09 8.68 -3.29
C GLU A 176 -8.16 9.51 -2.57
N LYS A 177 -8.90 10.35 -3.31
CA LYS A 177 -10.01 11.16 -2.79
C LYS A 177 -11.15 11.23 -3.80
N PRO A 178 -11.93 10.13 -3.98
CA PRO A 178 -12.98 10.11 -4.99
C PRO A 178 -14.20 10.96 -4.62
N PHE A 179 -14.42 11.21 -3.33
CA PHE A 179 -15.54 12.01 -2.83
C PHE A 179 -15.03 13.06 -1.84
N ASP A 180 -15.50 14.29 -1.99
CA ASP A 180 -15.19 15.36 -1.06
C ASP A 180 -15.96 15.20 0.26
N GLY A 181 -15.44 15.76 1.35
CA GLY A 181 -16.10 15.77 2.66
C GLY A 181 -16.07 14.45 3.44
N ILE A 182 -15.62 13.34 2.86
CA ILE A 182 -15.46 12.04 3.53
C ILE A 182 -14.04 11.51 3.41
N ASN A 183 -13.72 10.40 4.06
CA ASN A 183 -12.38 9.80 4.03
C ASN A 183 -11.93 9.49 2.59
N GLY A 184 -10.63 9.44 2.40
CA GLY A 184 -9.99 9.03 1.14
C GLY A 184 -9.37 7.64 1.26
N SER A 185 -8.96 7.09 0.12
CA SER A 185 -8.30 5.78 0.04
C SER A 185 -6.79 5.94 -0.12
N GLY A 186 -6.06 5.13 0.63
CA GLY A 186 -4.61 5.09 0.58
C GLY A 186 -4.05 3.71 0.29
N LYS A 187 -2.73 3.67 0.29
CA LYS A 187 -1.91 2.47 0.43
C LYS A 187 -1.05 2.67 1.66
N HIS A 188 -1.61 2.35 2.83
CA HIS A 188 -0.83 2.44 4.06
C HIS A 188 0.25 1.37 4.04
N ASN A 189 1.50 1.78 4.29
CA ASN A 189 2.66 0.91 4.20
C ASN A 189 3.21 0.64 5.62
N ASN A 190 2.88 -0.52 6.16
CA ASN A 190 3.52 -1.05 7.35
C ASN A 190 4.84 -1.72 6.93
N TRP A 191 5.96 -1.22 7.39
CA TRP A 191 7.26 -1.74 6.96
C TRP A 191 8.20 -1.98 8.13
N SER A 192 9.13 -2.88 7.93
CA SER A 192 10.17 -3.20 8.92
C SER A 192 11.42 -3.73 8.25
N LEU A 193 12.51 -3.79 9.01
CA LEU A 193 13.77 -4.43 8.61
C LEU A 193 13.93 -5.73 9.39
N CYS A 194 14.31 -6.79 8.68
CA CYS A 194 14.53 -8.11 9.25
C CYS A 194 15.86 -8.70 8.77
N THR A 195 16.65 -9.23 9.69
CA THR A 195 17.87 -9.96 9.34
C THR A 195 17.58 -11.33 8.75
N ASP A 196 18.54 -11.90 8.03
CA ASP A 196 18.50 -13.29 7.54
C ASP A 196 18.47 -14.34 8.69
N THR A 197 18.76 -13.93 9.91
CA THR A 197 18.67 -14.74 11.14
C THR A 197 17.31 -14.60 11.85
N GLY A 198 16.38 -13.80 11.31
CA GLY A 198 15.01 -13.63 11.84
C GLY A 198 14.86 -12.53 12.89
N VAL A 199 15.85 -11.67 13.11
CA VAL A 199 15.77 -10.56 14.07
C VAL A 199 15.03 -9.38 13.44
N LEU A 200 13.93 -8.93 14.07
CA LEU A 200 13.18 -7.74 13.69
C LEU A 200 13.85 -6.49 14.27
N LEU A 201 14.39 -5.61 13.44
CA LEU A 201 15.20 -4.49 13.88
C LEU A 201 14.39 -3.37 14.55
N HIS A 202 13.14 -3.20 14.16
CA HIS A 202 12.22 -2.22 14.73
C HIS A 202 11.35 -2.76 15.88
N ALA A 203 11.64 -3.97 16.37
CA ALA A 203 10.98 -4.52 17.54
C ALA A 203 11.84 -4.35 18.79
N PRO A 204 11.30 -3.83 19.91
CA PRO A 204 12.03 -3.81 21.16
C PRO A 204 12.37 -5.23 21.63
N GLY A 205 13.50 -5.39 22.25
CA GLY A 205 13.97 -6.67 22.78
C GLY A 205 13.72 -6.83 24.27
N LYS A 206 14.19 -7.95 24.82
CA LYS A 206 14.08 -8.26 26.25
C LYS A 206 15.35 -7.94 27.03
N THR A 207 16.45 -7.73 26.34
CA THR A 207 17.75 -7.42 26.94
C THR A 207 18.13 -5.95 26.71
N PRO A 208 19.05 -5.38 27.51
CA PRO A 208 19.57 -4.02 27.25
C PRO A 208 20.20 -3.89 25.86
N GLU A 209 20.91 -4.89 25.39
CA GLU A 209 21.58 -4.92 24.08
C GLU A 209 20.56 -4.91 22.95
N ASP A 210 19.50 -5.73 23.04
CA ASP A 210 18.41 -5.73 22.05
C ASP A 210 17.66 -4.40 22.03
N ASN A 211 17.47 -3.77 23.19
CA ASN A 211 16.85 -2.45 23.27
C ASN A 211 17.77 -1.37 22.71
N LEU A 212 19.09 -1.46 22.91
CA LEU A 212 20.03 -0.53 22.29
C LEU A 212 19.98 -0.63 20.77
N ARG A 213 19.96 -1.86 20.20
CA ARG A 213 19.74 -2.06 18.78
C ARG A 213 18.44 -1.40 18.31
N PHE A 214 17.30 -1.67 18.97
CA PHE A 214 16.01 -1.08 18.62
C PHE A 214 16.07 0.46 18.60
N VAL A 215 16.67 1.08 19.64
CA VAL A 215 16.83 2.54 19.74
C VAL A 215 17.68 3.07 18.59
N VAL A 216 18.79 2.41 18.24
CA VAL A 216 19.64 2.82 17.11
C VAL A 216 18.83 2.87 15.82
N PHE A 217 18.09 1.81 15.47
CA PHE A 217 17.32 1.77 14.23
C PHE A 217 16.15 2.76 14.20
N ILE A 218 15.50 3.02 15.32
CA ILE A 218 14.45 4.05 15.42
C ILE A 218 15.05 5.45 15.25
N VAL A 219 16.15 5.75 15.91
CA VAL A 219 16.81 7.06 15.79
C VAL A 219 17.31 7.31 14.38
N GLU A 220 17.94 6.33 13.74
CA GLU A 220 18.40 6.45 12.35
C GLU A 220 17.22 6.63 11.37
N THR A 221 16.09 5.98 11.61
CA THR A 221 14.87 6.19 10.83
C THR A 221 14.36 7.62 10.98
N LEU A 222 14.27 8.15 12.22
CA LEU A 222 13.85 9.53 12.46
C LEU A 222 14.83 10.54 11.84
N MET A 223 16.13 10.28 11.93
CA MET A 223 17.15 11.12 11.27
C MET A 223 17.01 11.09 9.74
N ALA A 224 16.72 9.93 9.15
CA ALA A 224 16.50 9.82 7.72
C ALA A 224 15.25 10.60 7.29
N VAL A 225 14.14 10.50 8.03
CA VAL A 225 12.93 11.30 7.80
C VAL A 225 13.23 12.80 7.86
N TYR A 226 13.92 13.24 8.91
CA TYR A 226 14.29 14.65 9.08
C TYR A 226 15.18 15.17 7.94
N ARG A 227 16.20 14.41 7.56
CA ARG A 227 17.16 14.84 6.51
C ARG A 227 16.60 14.78 5.11
N HIS A 228 15.63 13.90 4.86
CA HIS A 228 15.11 13.59 3.53
C HIS A 228 13.61 13.86 3.41
N GLU A 229 13.04 14.74 4.24
CA GLU A 229 11.62 15.08 4.24
C GLU A 229 11.10 15.51 2.85
N ALA A 230 11.91 16.29 2.11
CA ALA A 230 11.54 16.76 0.78
C ALA A 230 11.38 15.60 -0.21
N LEU A 231 12.22 14.55 -0.12
CA LEU A 231 12.11 13.35 -0.93
C LEU A 231 10.87 12.53 -0.55
N LEU A 232 10.57 12.42 0.74
CA LEU A 232 9.35 11.77 1.22
C LEU A 232 8.10 12.51 0.72
N LYS A 233 8.07 13.83 0.81
CA LYS A 233 6.99 14.65 0.24
C LYS A 233 6.83 14.40 -1.27
N ALA A 234 7.93 14.39 -2.01
CA ALA A 234 7.90 14.11 -3.46
C ALA A 234 7.35 12.71 -3.76
N SER A 235 7.64 11.72 -2.91
CA SER A 235 7.15 10.34 -3.12
C SER A 235 5.64 10.17 -2.93
N ILE A 236 5.01 10.98 -2.09
CA ILE A 236 3.56 10.94 -1.81
C ILE A 236 2.76 11.97 -2.59
N MET A 237 3.42 12.97 -3.18
CA MET A 237 2.78 14.05 -3.95
C MET A 237 2.49 13.60 -5.38
N SER A 238 1.34 12.98 -5.58
CA SER A 238 0.74 12.82 -6.91
C SER A 238 -0.40 13.83 -7.11
N ALA A 239 -0.79 14.07 -8.36
CA ALA A 239 -1.89 14.96 -8.68
C ALA A 239 -3.21 14.55 -8.00
N THR A 240 -3.42 13.25 -7.80
CA THR A 240 -4.61 12.68 -7.16
C THR A 240 -4.50 12.68 -5.63
N ASN A 241 -3.32 12.37 -5.08
CA ASN A 241 -3.10 12.34 -3.64
C ASN A 241 -3.09 13.74 -2.99
N ALA A 242 -2.82 14.79 -3.76
CA ALA A 242 -2.89 16.17 -3.27
C ALA A 242 -4.28 16.51 -2.68
N HIS A 243 -5.35 15.90 -3.18
CA HIS A 243 -6.70 16.08 -2.64
C HIS A 243 -6.94 15.40 -1.28
N ARG A 244 -6.10 14.42 -0.92
CA ARG A 244 -6.22 13.64 0.31
C ARG A 244 -5.32 14.17 1.43
N LEU A 245 -4.16 14.73 1.13
CA LEU A 245 -3.16 15.14 2.12
C LEU A 245 -3.73 16.09 3.17
N GLY A 246 -3.36 15.87 4.44
CA GLY A 246 -3.82 16.66 5.57
C GLY A 246 -5.25 16.35 6.06
N GLY A 247 -5.94 15.43 5.42
CA GLY A 247 -7.27 14.96 5.83
C GLY A 247 -7.21 13.90 6.95
N HIS A 248 -8.37 13.38 7.31
CA HIS A 248 -8.47 12.30 8.29
C HIS A 248 -7.83 11.01 7.73
N GLU A 249 -7.03 10.34 8.56
CA GLU A 249 -6.29 9.12 8.20
C GLU A 249 -5.47 9.23 6.90
N ALA A 250 -4.97 10.42 6.62
CA ALA A 250 -4.14 10.70 5.46
C ALA A 250 -2.75 11.13 5.89
N PRO A 251 -1.73 11.01 5.00
CA PRO A 251 -0.44 11.62 5.25
C PRO A 251 -0.59 13.11 5.54
N PRO A 252 0.19 13.67 6.47
CA PRO A 252 0.13 15.09 6.76
C PRO A 252 0.61 15.91 5.55
N ALA A 253 0.08 17.12 5.38
CA ALA A 253 0.54 18.05 4.36
C ALA A 253 1.99 18.52 4.64
N ILE A 254 2.42 18.46 5.89
CA ILE A 254 3.78 18.79 6.34
C ILE A 254 4.38 17.56 7.01
N ILE A 255 5.52 17.12 6.50
CA ILE A 255 6.33 16.06 7.12
C ILE A 255 7.44 16.76 7.89
N SER A 256 7.46 16.55 9.21
CA SER A 256 8.52 16.99 10.11
C SER A 256 8.82 15.86 11.09
N ALA A 257 10.05 15.73 11.50
CA ALA A 257 10.48 14.84 12.59
C ALA A 257 10.96 15.65 13.78
#